data_f568099147b5a49a170e3dfdf97a07b4
#
_entry.id   f568099147b5a49a170e3dfdf97a07b4
#
_cell.length_a   1.000
_cell.length_b   1.000
_cell.length_c   1.000
_cell.angle_alpha   90.00
_cell.angle_beta   90.00
_cell.angle_gamma   90.00
#
_symmetry.space_group_name_H-M   'P 1'
#
loop_
_entity.id
_entity.type
_entity.pdbx_description
1 polymer ?
#
loop_
_entity_poly.entity_id
_entity_poly.type
_entity_poly.pdbx_seq_one_letter_code
_entity_poly.pdbx_strand_id
1 'polypeptide(L)'
;MIPEIKEVVDKTIQEDIVQEQKKKKKKKKAWILKLLFGSSAFTIGLFVCLGFILFIILGQGIGKKEEGGGHNTGGAIGTTTVPADVLKWEPLVRKYAQEFGVEPYVPLMLSLIMQESGGQLLDVMQSAEGAFNTRYPKIQNGISDPDYSIWCGVQEFKHAITIANVQSPSDINRIKLALQTYNFGPGFLNFINRNGGEYTLELAKQFALEHNGGRTQCGFRSPYCYGDFSYVEKVLKYYQVGTGVPPTK
;
A
#
# COMPACT_ATOMS: atom_id res chain seq x y z
N MET A 1 2.18 25.53 51.15
CA MET A 1 3.33 25.62 50.19
C MET A 1 3.55 27.09 49.94
N ILE A 2 4.72 27.59 50.20
CA ILE A 2 5.02 29.03 50.19
C ILE A 2 4.93 29.50 48.75
N PRO A 3 4.22 30.60 48.39
CA PRO A 3 4.05 31.08 47.02
C PRO A 3 5.36 31.23 46.24
N GLU A 4 6.40 31.64 46.87
CA GLU A 4 7.74 31.86 46.34
C GLU A 4 8.37 30.57 45.78
N ILE A 5 8.17 29.42 46.44
CA ILE A 5 8.69 28.12 45.96
C ILE A 5 7.99 27.65 44.69
N LYS A 6 6.69 27.92 44.59
CA LYS A 6 5.90 27.56 43.39
C LYS A 6 6.36 28.33 42.16
N GLU A 7 6.63 29.62 42.29
CA GLU A 7 7.10 30.49 41.20
C GLU A 7 8.48 30.06 40.70
N VAL A 8 9.41 29.69 41.64
CA VAL A 8 10.75 29.21 41.27
C VAL A 8 10.69 27.88 40.55
N VAL A 9 9.82 26.94 40.99
CA VAL A 9 9.65 25.62 40.37
C VAL A 9 9.05 25.77 38.97
N ASP A 10 8.01 26.58 38.79
CA ASP A 10 7.38 26.80 37.49
C ASP A 10 8.39 27.44 36.50
N LYS A 11 9.22 28.37 36.94
CA LYS A 11 10.25 28.99 36.11
C LYS A 11 11.32 27.99 35.68
N THR A 12 11.78 27.12 36.59
CA THR A 12 12.76 26.07 36.29
C THR A 12 12.20 25.07 35.27
N ILE A 13 10.95 24.63 35.42
CA ILE A 13 10.28 23.72 34.49
C ILE A 13 10.14 24.36 33.10
N GLN A 14 9.80 25.63 33.02
CA GLN A 14 9.70 26.34 31.74
C GLN A 14 11.07 26.49 31.05
N GLU A 15 12.13 26.74 31.80
CA GLU A 15 13.50 26.80 31.25
C GLU A 15 13.96 25.43 30.71
N ASP A 16 13.66 24.34 31.38
CA ASP A 16 13.98 22.98 30.95
C ASP A 16 13.21 22.59 29.68
N ILE A 17 11.92 22.93 29.58
CA ILE A 17 11.10 22.72 28.37
C ILE A 17 11.68 23.47 27.17
N VAL A 18 12.07 24.73 27.36
CA VAL A 18 12.68 25.57 26.31
C VAL A 18 14.01 24.98 25.87
N GLN A 19 14.84 24.50 26.78
CA GLN A 19 16.12 23.87 26.46
C GLN A 19 15.93 22.55 25.69
N GLU A 20 14.98 21.76 26.07
CA GLU A 20 14.66 20.51 25.37
C GLU A 20 14.17 20.77 23.93
N GLN A 21 13.31 21.76 23.74
CA GLN A 21 12.86 22.17 22.41
C GLN A 21 14.02 22.69 21.54
N LYS A 22 14.95 23.45 22.10
CA LYS A 22 16.16 23.91 21.39
C LYS A 22 17.07 22.75 21.00
N LYS A 23 17.23 21.73 21.86
CA LYS A 23 17.97 20.49 21.55
C LYS A 23 17.32 19.70 20.41
N LYS A 24 15.98 19.55 20.43
CA LYS A 24 15.20 18.87 19.36
C LYS A 24 15.33 19.60 18.02
N LYS A 25 15.25 20.95 18.02
CA LYS A 25 15.45 21.77 16.81
C LYS A 25 16.88 21.65 16.25
N LYS A 26 17.91 21.64 17.10
CA LYS A 26 19.30 21.43 16.66
C LYS A 26 19.54 20.05 16.07
N LYS A 27 18.99 18.98 16.69
CA LYS A 27 19.08 17.61 16.14
C LYS A 27 18.37 17.50 14.79
N LYS A 28 17.18 18.10 14.63
CA LYS A 28 16.43 18.12 13.36
C LYS A 28 17.20 18.87 12.26
N LYS A 29 17.82 20.02 12.58
CA LYS A 29 18.64 20.80 11.64
C LYS A 29 19.90 20.04 11.21
N ALA A 30 20.58 19.36 12.16
CA ALA A 30 21.76 18.55 11.87
C ALA A 30 21.43 17.31 11.01
N TRP A 31 20.26 16.69 11.23
CA TRP A 31 19.77 15.57 10.43
C TRP A 31 19.45 16.01 8.99
N ILE A 32 18.76 17.14 8.81
CA ILE A 32 18.47 17.72 7.49
C ILE A 32 19.77 18.07 6.75
N LEU A 33 20.76 18.64 7.45
CA LEU A 33 22.05 18.97 6.85
C LEU A 33 22.82 17.72 6.40
N LYS A 34 22.75 16.63 7.17
CA LYS A 34 23.33 15.33 6.77
C LYS A 34 22.62 14.73 5.54
N LEU A 35 21.30 14.92 5.41
CA LEU A 35 20.53 14.51 4.23
C LEU A 35 20.91 15.31 2.98
N LEU A 36 21.17 16.62 3.11
CA LEU A 36 21.48 17.51 1.99
C LEU A 36 22.94 17.44 1.54
N PHE A 37 23.87 17.10 2.45
CA PHE A 37 25.32 17.15 2.18
C PHE A 37 26.04 15.81 2.45
N GLY A 38 25.32 14.75 2.77
CA GLY A 38 25.87 13.52 3.35
C GLY A 38 26.15 12.36 2.39
N SER A 39 26.12 12.52 1.05
CA SER A 39 26.68 11.47 0.18
C SER A 39 27.08 11.99 -1.19
N SER A 40 28.37 11.88 -1.50
CA SER A 40 28.92 12.01 -2.85
C SER A 40 28.32 11.02 -3.87
N ALA A 41 27.58 9.99 -3.39
CA ALA A 41 26.85 9.04 -4.21
C ALA A 41 25.60 9.65 -4.88
N PHE A 42 25.00 10.70 -4.31
CA PHE A 42 23.78 11.32 -4.85
C PHE A 42 24.07 12.17 -6.11
N THR A 43 25.25 12.80 -6.18
CA THR A 43 25.65 13.57 -7.36
C THR A 43 25.99 12.69 -8.54
N ILE A 44 26.58 11.51 -8.32
CA ILE A 44 26.89 10.53 -9.39
C ILE A 44 25.61 9.93 -9.95
N GLY A 45 24.62 9.61 -9.10
CA GLY A 45 23.30 9.10 -9.54
C GLY A 45 22.53 10.10 -10.43
N LEU A 46 22.60 11.39 -10.14
CA LEU A 46 21.93 12.42 -10.93
C LEU A 46 22.53 12.55 -12.35
N PHE A 47 23.84 12.45 -12.50
CA PHE A 47 24.50 12.49 -13.81
C PHE A 47 24.25 11.23 -14.64
N VAL A 48 24.16 10.07 -14.03
CA VAL A 48 23.80 8.81 -14.72
C VAL A 48 22.35 8.87 -15.22
N CYS A 49 21.39 9.37 -14.43
CA CYS A 49 20.00 9.53 -14.86
C CYS A 49 19.85 10.55 -16.00
N LEU A 50 20.58 11.69 -15.95
CA LEU A 50 20.57 12.69 -17.03
C LEU A 50 21.22 12.16 -18.31
N GLY A 51 22.28 11.36 -18.20
CA GLY A 51 22.92 10.68 -19.34
C GLY A 51 21.99 9.67 -20.01
N PHE A 52 21.20 8.91 -19.24
CA PHE A 52 20.25 7.94 -19.75
C PHE A 52 19.07 8.61 -20.48
N ILE A 53 18.57 9.75 -19.95
CA ILE A 53 17.50 10.53 -20.59
C ILE A 53 17.99 11.15 -21.90
N LEU A 54 19.23 11.64 -21.95
CA LEU A 54 19.81 12.19 -23.18
C LEU A 54 20.03 11.10 -24.26
N PHE A 55 20.41 9.88 -23.84
CA PHE A 55 20.57 8.73 -24.74
C PHE A 55 19.23 8.30 -25.36
N ILE A 56 18.12 8.37 -24.60
CA ILE A 56 16.77 8.06 -25.12
C ILE A 56 16.31 9.12 -26.11
N ILE A 57 16.63 10.41 -25.89
CA ILE A 57 16.20 11.51 -26.78
C ILE A 57 16.99 11.52 -28.09
N LEU A 58 18.26 11.17 -28.07
CA LEU A 58 19.12 11.16 -29.27
C LEU A 58 19.06 9.84 -30.07
N GLY A 59 18.47 8.76 -29.49
CA GLY A 59 18.36 7.45 -30.12
C GLY A 59 17.10 7.25 -30.97
N GLN A 60 16.22 8.23 -31.11
CA GLN A 60 15.04 8.11 -31.99
C GLN A 60 15.33 8.50 -33.43
N GLY A 61 16.09 7.63 -34.12
CA GLY A 61 16.23 7.62 -35.55
C GLY A 61 15.12 6.77 -36.18
N ILE A 62 14.21 7.43 -36.87
CA ILE A 62 13.33 6.99 -37.96
C ILE A 62 13.44 5.51 -38.34
N GLY A 63 12.38 4.73 -38.12
CA GLY A 63 12.30 3.35 -38.56
C GLY A 63 10.90 2.74 -38.43
N LYS A 64 10.11 2.81 -39.50
CA LYS A 64 9.04 1.91 -39.94
C LYS A 64 8.06 1.28 -38.95
N LYS A 65 6.81 1.63 -39.15
CA LYS A 65 5.59 0.91 -38.80
C LYS A 65 5.71 -0.56 -39.25
N GLU A 66 5.75 -1.49 -38.32
CA GLU A 66 5.41 -2.91 -38.54
C GLU A 66 4.25 -3.27 -37.60
N GLU A 67 3.23 -3.79 -38.24
CA GLU A 67 2.05 -4.38 -37.64
C GLU A 67 2.41 -5.72 -36.97
N GLY A 68 1.81 -5.99 -35.80
CA GLY A 68 1.46 -7.34 -35.36
C GLY A 68 2.59 -8.20 -34.85
N GLY A 69 2.73 -8.25 -33.57
CA GLY A 69 3.51 -9.26 -32.88
C GLY A 69 3.24 -9.22 -31.37
N GLY A 70 2.13 -9.84 -30.95
CA GLY A 70 1.86 -10.06 -29.55
C GLY A 70 3.02 -10.79 -28.91
N HIS A 71 3.80 -10.11 -28.09
CA HIS A 71 4.79 -10.76 -27.25
C HIS A 71 4.06 -11.41 -26.09
N ASN A 72 3.66 -12.66 -26.31
CA ASN A 72 3.17 -13.59 -25.30
C ASN A 72 4.35 -13.94 -24.36
N THR A 73 4.62 -13.09 -23.39
CA THR A 73 5.32 -13.55 -22.20
C THR A 73 4.31 -14.39 -21.43
N GLY A 74 4.43 -15.70 -21.53
CA GLY A 74 3.58 -16.69 -20.87
C GLY A 74 3.70 -16.65 -19.37
N GLY A 75 3.29 -15.53 -18.76
CA GLY A 75 3.08 -15.41 -17.31
C GLY A 75 1.64 -15.84 -17.01
N ALA A 76 1.45 -16.66 -15.98
CA ALA A 76 0.13 -17.04 -15.50
C ALA A 76 -0.71 -15.77 -15.23
N ILE A 77 -1.82 -15.63 -15.96
CA ILE A 77 -2.73 -14.49 -15.83
C ILE A 77 -3.75 -14.87 -14.77
N GLY A 78 -3.87 -14.05 -13.72
CA GLY A 78 -4.96 -14.21 -12.75
C GLY A 78 -6.32 -13.89 -13.40
N THR A 79 -7.36 -14.59 -12.97
CA THR A 79 -8.75 -14.32 -13.35
C THR A 79 -9.58 -14.02 -12.12
N THR A 80 -10.69 -13.30 -12.29
CA THR A 80 -11.63 -12.99 -11.21
C THR A 80 -13.05 -13.38 -11.58
N THR A 81 -13.84 -13.76 -10.56
CA THR A 81 -15.27 -14.06 -10.69
C THR A 81 -16.03 -13.12 -9.75
N VAL A 82 -16.39 -11.94 -10.25
CA VAL A 82 -17.07 -10.90 -9.50
C VAL A 82 -18.34 -10.44 -10.23
N PRO A 83 -19.37 -9.93 -9.51
CA PRO A 83 -20.63 -9.47 -10.11
C PRO A 83 -20.46 -8.17 -10.90
N ALA A 84 -21.49 -7.82 -11.68
CA ALA A 84 -21.52 -6.61 -12.52
C ALA A 84 -21.29 -5.30 -11.73
N ASP A 85 -21.73 -5.24 -10.47
CA ASP A 85 -21.50 -4.09 -9.59
C ASP A 85 -20.02 -3.80 -9.33
N VAL A 86 -19.18 -4.81 -9.39
CA VAL A 86 -17.72 -4.68 -9.30
C VAL A 86 -17.14 -4.46 -10.69
N LEU A 87 -17.58 -5.23 -11.71
CA LEU A 87 -17.06 -5.15 -13.08
C LEU A 87 -17.22 -3.75 -13.70
N LYS A 88 -18.25 -2.99 -13.32
CA LYS A 88 -18.44 -1.62 -13.80
C LYS A 88 -17.24 -0.71 -13.50
N TRP A 89 -16.43 -1.05 -12.50
CA TRP A 89 -15.24 -0.30 -12.11
C TRP A 89 -13.97 -0.72 -12.85
N GLU A 90 -14.00 -1.85 -13.59
CA GLU A 90 -12.82 -2.37 -14.29
C GLU A 90 -12.14 -1.34 -15.20
N PRO A 91 -12.85 -0.54 -16.04
CA PRO A 91 -12.20 0.44 -16.91
C PRO A 91 -11.38 1.47 -16.13
N LEU A 92 -11.89 1.89 -14.96
CA LEU A 92 -11.23 2.87 -14.11
C LEU A 92 -10.06 2.27 -13.33
N VAL A 93 -10.23 1.05 -12.80
CA VAL A 93 -9.15 0.28 -12.16
C VAL A 93 -8.01 0.05 -13.17
N ARG A 94 -8.33 -0.35 -14.40
CA ARG A 94 -7.35 -0.59 -15.47
C ARG A 94 -6.60 0.69 -15.84
N LYS A 95 -7.29 1.83 -15.96
CA LYS A 95 -6.67 3.14 -16.20
C LYS A 95 -5.57 3.43 -15.17
N TYR A 96 -5.89 3.33 -13.89
CA TYR A 96 -4.92 3.61 -12.83
C TYR A 96 -3.88 2.50 -12.66
N ALA A 97 -4.25 1.24 -12.93
CA ALA A 97 -3.30 0.13 -12.94
C ALA A 97 -2.22 0.31 -14.03
N GLN A 98 -2.59 0.81 -15.20
CA GLN A 98 -1.63 1.17 -16.26
C GLN A 98 -0.76 2.34 -15.85
N GLU A 99 -1.36 3.42 -15.32
CA GLU A 99 -0.64 4.60 -14.82
C GLU A 99 0.44 4.23 -13.79
N PHE A 100 0.11 3.31 -12.88
CA PHE A 100 1.01 2.90 -11.80
C PHE A 100 1.82 1.63 -12.10
N GLY A 101 1.68 1.03 -13.29
CA GLY A 101 2.47 -0.14 -13.71
C GLY A 101 2.10 -1.44 -12.99
N VAL A 102 0.82 -1.62 -12.65
CA VAL A 102 0.27 -2.81 -11.97
C VAL A 102 -0.89 -3.45 -12.74
N GLU A 103 -0.98 -3.21 -14.04
CA GLU A 103 -2.06 -3.71 -14.91
C GLU A 103 -2.26 -5.24 -14.84
N PRO A 104 -1.22 -6.09 -14.76
CA PRO A 104 -1.41 -7.53 -14.64
C PRO A 104 -2.23 -7.97 -13.42
N TYR A 105 -2.37 -7.11 -12.42
CA TYR A 105 -3.09 -7.37 -11.18
C TYR A 105 -4.54 -6.86 -11.19
N VAL A 106 -5.07 -6.34 -12.30
CA VAL A 106 -6.47 -5.87 -12.40
C VAL A 106 -7.47 -6.90 -11.88
N PRO A 107 -7.40 -8.20 -12.24
CA PRO A 107 -8.32 -9.20 -11.69
C PRO A 107 -8.25 -9.33 -10.17
N LEU A 108 -7.07 -9.22 -9.57
CA LEU A 108 -6.90 -9.28 -8.12
C LEU A 108 -7.47 -8.01 -7.45
N MET A 109 -7.29 -6.83 -8.04
CA MET A 109 -7.88 -5.59 -7.53
C MET A 109 -9.41 -5.59 -7.62
N LEU A 110 -10.01 -6.19 -8.64
CA LEU A 110 -11.46 -6.38 -8.70
C LEU A 110 -11.95 -7.33 -7.60
N SER A 111 -11.21 -8.40 -7.31
CA SER A 111 -11.50 -9.29 -6.20
C SER A 111 -11.37 -8.58 -4.84
N LEU A 112 -10.43 -7.66 -4.71
CA LEU A 112 -10.27 -6.79 -3.54
C LEU A 112 -11.47 -5.83 -3.42
N ILE A 113 -11.90 -5.15 -4.49
CA ILE A 113 -13.09 -4.29 -4.49
C ILE A 113 -14.34 -5.07 -4.06
N MET A 114 -14.46 -6.33 -4.48
CA MET A 114 -15.57 -7.18 -4.04
C MET A 114 -15.58 -7.33 -2.51
N GLN A 115 -14.41 -7.49 -1.90
CA GLN A 115 -14.29 -7.62 -0.44
C GLN A 115 -14.49 -6.28 0.28
N GLU A 116 -14.00 -5.17 -0.27
CA GLU A 116 -14.04 -3.86 0.38
C GLU A 116 -15.45 -3.23 0.39
N SER A 117 -16.13 -3.27 -0.75
CA SER A 117 -17.39 -2.54 -0.92
C SER A 117 -18.45 -3.29 -1.72
N GLY A 118 -18.13 -4.45 -2.30
CA GLY A 118 -18.98 -5.08 -3.30
C GLY A 118 -19.20 -4.19 -4.53
N GLY A 119 -18.40 -3.15 -4.71
CA GLY A 119 -18.53 -2.15 -5.77
C GLY A 119 -19.70 -1.17 -5.58
N GLN A 120 -20.34 -1.13 -4.41
CA GLN A 120 -21.56 -0.36 -4.16
C GLN A 120 -21.34 0.94 -3.37
N LEU A 121 -20.22 1.06 -2.65
CA LEU A 121 -19.91 2.25 -1.88
C LEU A 121 -19.17 3.29 -2.72
N LEU A 122 -19.24 4.58 -2.32
CA LEU A 122 -18.47 5.65 -2.96
C LEU A 122 -16.96 5.51 -2.68
N ASP A 123 -16.60 5.09 -1.48
CA ASP A 123 -15.24 4.66 -1.17
C ASP A 123 -15.05 3.20 -1.61
N VAL A 124 -14.93 3.04 -2.94
CA VAL A 124 -14.95 1.75 -3.66
C VAL A 124 -13.89 0.78 -3.14
N MET A 125 -12.69 1.27 -2.87
CA MET A 125 -11.54 0.47 -2.40
C MET A 125 -11.26 0.65 -0.91
N GLN A 126 -12.17 1.31 -0.15
CA GLN A 126 -12.02 1.60 1.28
C GLN A 126 -10.67 2.22 1.64
N SER A 127 -10.22 3.14 0.80
CA SER A 127 -8.89 3.75 0.86
C SER A 127 -8.85 5.08 1.63
N ALA A 128 -9.98 5.49 2.27
CA ALA A 128 -10.06 6.76 2.97
C ALA A 128 -9.06 6.89 4.13
N GLU A 129 -8.80 5.82 4.87
CA GLU A 129 -7.88 5.82 6.00
C GLU A 129 -6.41 5.62 5.57
N GLY A 130 -6.17 5.31 4.29
CA GLY A 130 -4.88 5.04 3.70
C GLY A 130 -3.95 6.25 3.57
N ALA A 131 -2.68 5.98 3.25
CA ALA A 131 -1.63 6.99 3.15
C ALA A 131 -1.83 7.94 1.97
N PHE A 132 -2.41 7.45 0.86
CA PHE A 132 -2.58 8.20 -0.38
C PHE A 132 -3.79 9.13 -0.38
N ASN A 133 -4.75 8.96 0.54
CA ASN A 133 -5.83 9.92 0.72
C ASN A 133 -5.32 11.20 1.38
N THR A 134 -5.31 12.29 0.61
CA THR A 134 -4.93 13.63 1.07
C THR A 134 -6.06 14.66 0.94
N ARG A 135 -7.24 14.25 0.41
CA ARG A 135 -8.34 15.17 0.06
C ARG A 135 -9.55 15.01 0.97
N TYR A 136 -9.77 13.81 1.51
CA TYR A 136 -10.97 13.47 2.26
C TYR A 136 -10.64 13.11 3.72
N PRO A 137 -11.64 13.13 4.63
CA PRO A 137 -11.42 12.70 6.00
C PRO A 137 -10.89 11.25 6.08
N LYS A 138 -9.91 11.01 6.95
CA LYS A 138 -9.33 9.67 7.18
C LYS A 138 -10.18 8.89 8.18
N ILE A 139 -11.38 8.56 7.74
CA ILE A 139 -12.35 7.73 8.48
C ILE A 139 -12.97 6.71 7.52
N GLN A 140 -13.53 5.65 8.04
CA GLN A 140 -14.20 4.63 7.22
C GLN A 140 -15.26 5.28 6.30
N ASN A 141 -15.26 4.91 5.02
CA ASN A 141 -16.09 5.48 3.96
C ASN A 141 -15.92 7.02 3.78
N GLY A 142 -14.78 7.57 4.16
CA GLY A 142 -14.55 9.02 4.12
C GLY A 142 -14.46 9.61 2.72
N ILE A 143 -14.11 8.82 1.70
CA ILE A 143 -14.04 9.28 0.31
C ILE A 143 -15.43 9.20 -0.33
N SER A 144 -15.93 10.34 -0.83
CA SER A 144 -17.21 10.45 -1.53
C SER A 144 -17.08 10.51 -3.07
N ASP A 145 -15.86 10.38 -3.59
CA ASP A 145 -15.53 10.36 -5.02
C ASP A 145 -14.97 8.99 -5.40
N PRO A 146 -15.73 8.15 -6.14
CA PRO A 146 -15.29 6.81 -6.53
C PRO A 146 -14.02 6.79 -7.40
N ASP A 147 -13.83 7.80 -8.26
CA ASP A 147 -12.62 7.91 -9.09
C ASP A 147 -11.39 8.09 -8.19
N TYR A 148 -11.49 9.00 -7.23
CA TYR A 148 -10.41 9.25 -6.27
C TYR A 148 -10.18 8.07 -5.30
N SER A 149 -11.24 7.37 -4.88
CA SER A 149 -11.09 6.15 -4.07
C SER A 149 -10.29 5.09 -4.81
N ILE A 150 -10.60 4.84 -6.10
CA ILE A 150 -9.88 3.87 -6.91
C ILE A 150 -8.44 4.33 -7.15
N TRP A 151 -8.21 5.62 -7.42
CA TRP A 151 -6.86 6.18 -7.56
C TRP A 151 -6.01 5.97 -6.30
N CYS A 152 -6.57 6.23 -5.11
CA CYS A 152 -5.90 5.97 -3.82
C CYS A 152 -5.66 4.46 -3.62
N GLY A 153 -6.70 3.64 -3.81
CA GLY A 153 -6.66 2.21 -3.54
C GLY A 153 -5.69 1.45 -4.44
N VAL A 154 -5.56 1.84 -5.72
CA VAL A 154 -4.56 1.24 -6.63
C VAL A 154 -3.12 1.56 -6.16
N GLN A 155 -2.88 2.73 -5.62
CA GLN A 155 -1.57 3.08 -5.04
C GLN A 155 -1.28 2.32 -3.75
N GLU A 156 -2.28 2.19 -2.84
CA GLU A 156 -2.15 1.34 -1.65
C GLU A 156 -1.86 -0.11 -2.04
N PHE A 157 -2.57 -0.64 -3.04
CA PHE A 157 -2.33 -1.97 -3.57
C PHE A 157 -0.93 -2.11 -4.14
N LYS A 158 -0.49 -1.16 -5.00
CA LYS A 158 0.88 -1.13 -5.52
C LYS A 158 1.92 -1.11 -4.39
N HIS A 159 1.71 -0.28 -3.38
CA HIS A 159 2.60 -0.24 -2.22
C HIS A 159 2.66 -1.60 -1.52
N ALA A 160 1.51 -2.23 -1.25
CA ALA A 160 1.43 -3.52 -0.58
C ALA A 160 2.16 -4.64 -1.35
N ILE A 161 1.93 -4.77 -2.68
CA ILE A 161 2.63 -5.78 -3.50
C ILE A 161 4.13 -5.50 -3.61
N THR A 162 4.53 -4.23 -3.63
CA THR A 162 5.95 -3.84 -3.69
C THR A 162 6.68 -4.23 -2.41
N ILE A 163 6.17 -3.85 -1.25
CA ILE A 163 6.84 -4.16 0.03
C ILE A 163 6.77 -5.65 0.40
N ALA A 164 5.72 -6.36 -0.04
CA ALA A 164 5.61 -7.81 0.09
C ALA A 164 6.49 -8.57 -0.92
N ASN A 165 7.15 -7.86 -1.85
CA ASN A 165 8.00 -8.44 -2.90
C ASN A 165 7.28 -9.46 -3.78
N VAL A 166 6.04 -9.12 -4.22
CA VAL A 166 5.26 -9.94 -5.15
C VAL A 166 5.89 -9.89 -6.54
N GLN A 167 6.23 -11.04 -7.10
CA GLN A 167 6.93 -11.13 -8.38
C GLN A 167 5.99 -11.21 -9.60
N SER A 168 4.80 -11.76 -9.42
CA SER A 168 3.82 -11.94 -10.49
C SER A 168 2.41 -12.16 -9.95
N PRO A 169 1.36 -12.06 -10.79
CA PRO A 169 0.00 -12.42 -10.42
C PRO A 169 -0.21 -13.88 -9.96
N SER A 170 0.77 -14.75 -10.20
CA SER A 170 0.76 -16.15 -9.76
C SER A 170 1.53 -16.41 -8.47
N ASP A 171 2.20 -15.40 -7.91
CA ASP A 171 2.96 -15.51 -6.66
C ASP A 171 2.04 -15.47 -5.44
N ILE A 172 1.25 -16.54 -5.28
CA ILE A 172 0.18 -16.63 -4.27
C ILE A 172 0.69 -16.42 -2.85
N ASN A 173 1.89 -16.91 -2.53
CA ASN A 173 2.41 -16.77 -1.17
C ASN A 173 2.69 -15.31 -0.82
N ARG A 174 3.28 -14.55 -1.75
CA ARG A 174 3.53 -13.12 -1.56
C ARG A 174 2.26 -12.29 -1.74
N ILE A 175 1.32 -12.70 -2.60
CA ILE A 175 -0.01 -12.07 -2.72
C ILE A 175 -0.78 -12.15 -1.41
N LYS A 176 -0.78 -13.29 -0.71
CA LYS A 176 -1.41 -13.41 0.61
C LYS A 176 -0.85 -12.39 1.60
N LEU A 177 0.48 -12.26 1.63
CA LEU A 177 1.14 -11.27 2.48
C LEU A 177 0.78 -9.84 2.09
N ALA A 178 0.75 -9.52 0.78
CA ALA A 178 0.36 -8.20 0.29
C ALA A 178 -1.10 -7.86 0.63
N LEU A 179 -2.03 -8.79 0.44
CA LEU A 179 -3.44 -8.59 0.76
C LEU A 179 -3.66 -8.32 2.25
N GLN A 180 -3.03 -9.12 3.13
CA GLN A 180 -3.16 -8.88 4.56
C GLN A 180 -2.46 -7.57 4.98
N THR A 181 -1.38 -7.19 4.29
CA THR A 181 -0.72 -5.90 4.49
C THR A 181 -1.59 -4.73 4.03
N TYR A 182 -2.35 -4.88 2.96
CA TYR A 182 -3.35 -3.89 2.53
C TYR A 182 -4.38 -3.63 3.63
N ASN A 183 -4.91 -4.69 4.25
CA ASN A 183 -5.93 -4.59 5.31
C ASN A 183 -5.38 -4.11 6.67
N PHE A 184 -4.22 -4.62 7.08
CA PHE A 184 -3.63 -4.33 8.40
C PHE A 184 -2.64 -3.15 8.41
N GLY A 185 -2.23 -2.70 7.23
CA GLY A 185 -1.15 -1.73 7.07
C GLY A 185 0.24 -2.36 7.11
N PRO A 186 1.29 -1.58 6.78
CA PRO A 186 2.67 -2.08 6.58
C PRO A 186 3.32 -2.63 7.85
N GLY A 187 2.79 -2.35 9.03
CA GLY A 187 3.24 -2.94 10.30
C GLY A 187 3.13 -4.46 10.32
N PHE A 188 2.17 -5.03 9.59
CA PHE A 188 2.01 -6.48 9.48
C PHE A 188 3.21 -7.15 8.79
N LEU A 189 3.77 -6.55 7.76
CA LEU A 189 4.96 -7.09 7.10
C LEU A 189 6.15 -7.18 8.07
N ASN A 190 6.36 -6.15 8.89
CA ASN A 190 7.43 -6.17 9.90
C ASN A 190 7.20 -7.27 10.95
N PHE A 191 5.95 -7.50 11.32
CA PHE A 191 5.59 -8.60 12.22
C PHE A 191 5.87 -9.96 11.57
N ILE A 192 5.43 -10.19 10.33
CA ILE A 192 5.68 -11.44 9.60
C ILE A 192 7.17 -11.72 9.44
N ASN A 193 7.98 -10.72 9.10
CA ASN A 193 9.44 -10.89 8.93
C ASN A 193 10.14 -11.36 10.23
N ARG A 194 9.60 -10.99 11.39
CA ARG A 194 10.10 -11.49 12.70
C ARG A 194 9.56 -12.87 13.08
N ASN A 195 8.53 -13.37 12.37
CA ASN A 195 7.85 -14.62 12.66
C ASN A 195 7.93 -15.64 11.51
N GLY A 196 9.08 -15.70 10.81
CA GLY A 196 9.33 -16.71 9.78
C GLY A 196 9.18 -16.23 8.33
N GLY A 197 8.67 -15.02 8.09
CA GLY A 197 8.64 -14.40 6.76
C GLY A 197 7.50 -14.86 5.84
N GLU A 198 6.61 -15.74 6.31
CA GLU A 198 5.50 -16.29 5.53
C GLU A 198 4.14 -15.98 6.19
N TYR A 199 3.13 -15.70 5.35
CA TYR A 199 1.76 -15.51 5.81
C TYR A 199 1.17 -16.82 6.30
N THR A 200 0.56 -16.79 7.50
CA THR A 200 -0.40 -17.79 7.98
C THR A 200 -1.61 -17.13 8.61
N LEU A 201 -2.74 -17.82 8.62
CA LEU A 201 -3.95 -17.33 9.26
C LEU A 201 -3.74 -17.14 10.79
N GLU A 202 -2.95 -17.99 11.40
CA GLU A 202 -2.60 -17.92 12.82
C GLU A 202 -1.80 -16.66 13.13
N LEU A 203 -0.83 -16.30 12.30
CA LEU A 203 -0.06 -15.06 12.45
C LEU A 203 -0.94 -13.83 12.20
N ALA A 204 -1.90 -13.89 11.26
CA ALA A 204 -2.86 -12.80 11.08
C ALA A 204 -3.76 -12.62 12.31
N LYS A 205 -4.24 -13.71 12.93
CA LYS A 205 -4.99 -13.66 14.19
C LYS A 205 -4.14 -13.11 15.34
N GLN A 206 -2.90 -13.57 15.46
CA GLN A 206 -1.99 -13.09 16.51
C GLN A 206 -1.75 -11.58 16.37
N PHE A 207 -1.45 -11.10 15.16
CA PHE A 207 -1.28 -9.67 14.90
C PHE A 207 -2.54 -8.87 15.27
N ALA A 208 -3.73 -9.36 14.85
CA ALA A 208 -4.99 -8.71 15.16
C ALA A 208 -5.28 -8.66 16.67
N LEU A 209 -4.87 -9.69 17.42
CA LEU A 209 -5.00 -9.74 18.87
C LEU A 209 -4.05 -8.74 19.55
N GLU A 210 -2.80 -8.69 19.14
CA GLU A 210 -1.79 -7.77 19.68
C GLU A 210 -2.11 -6.28 19.43
N HIS A 211 -2.86 -6.00 18.36
CA HIS A 211 -3.19 -4.63 17.92
C HIS A 211 -4.64 -4.21 18.20
N ASN A 212 -5.44 -5.06 18.88
CA ASN A 212 -6.87 -4.81 19.08
C ASN A 212 -7.20 -3.64 20.05
N GLY A 213 -6.18 -3.05 20.68
CA GLY A 213 -6.35 -1.94 21.63
C GLY A 213 -7.16 -2.31 22.86
N GLY A 214 -7.13 -3.57 23.29
CA GLY A 214 -7.90 -4.11 24.41
C GLY A 214 -9.36 -4.46 24.06
N ARG A 215 -9.78 -4.29 22.81
CA ARG A 215 -11.12 -4.67 22.33
C ARG A 215 -11.17 -6.17 22.08
N THR A 216 -12.09 -6.86 22.74
CA THR A 216 -12.30 -8.32 22.58
C THR A 216 -13.69 -8.66 22.04
N GLN A 217 -14.53 -7.64 21.81
CA GLN A 217 -15.90 -7.80 21.31
C GLN A 217 -16.05 -7.02 20.00
N CYS A 218 -16.16 -7.73 18.87
CA CYS A 218 -16.27 -7.17 17.52
C CYS A 218 -17.03 -8.10 16.57
N GLY A 219 -18.09 -8.75 17.09
CA GLY A 219 -18.91 -9.68 16.33
C GLY A 219 -18.15 -10.97 15.99
N PHE A 220 -18.26 -11.44 14.76
CA PHE A 220 -17.68 -12.72 14.32
C PHE A 220 -16.15 -12.74 14.36
N ARG A 221 -15.47 -11.58 14.44
CA ARG A 221 -14.00 -11.48 14.53
C ARG A 221 -13.49 -11.57 15.96
N SER A 222 -14.36 -11.55 16.97
CA SER A 222 -13.93 -11.61 18.38
C SER A 222 -13.07 -12.86 18.65
N PRO A 223 -11.97 -12.72 19.41
CA PRO A 223 -11.41 -11.52 20.05
C PRO A 223 -10.43 -10.70 19.17
N TYR A 224 -10.28 -11.01 17.90
CA TYR A 224 -9.30 -10.46 16.95
C TYR A 224 -9.82 -9.14 16.34
N CYS A 225 -9.95 -8.09 17.17
CA CYS A 225 -10.70 -6.89 16.81
C CYS A 225 -9.88 -5.80 16.09
N TYR A 226 -8.77 -6.15 15.46
CA TYR A 226 -8.01 -5.24 14.59
C TYR A 226 -8.11 -5.71 13.14
N GLY A 227 -8.57 -4.87 12.23
CA GLY A 227 -8.79 -5.20 10.83
C GLY A 227 -9.61 -6.48 10.63
N ASP A 228 -9.28 -7.25 9.60
CA ASP A 228 -9.90 -8.55 9.31
C ASP A 228 -8.84 -9.63 9.09
N PHE A 229 -8.64 -10.51 10.06
CA PHE A 229 -7.67 -11.60 9.98
C PHE A 229 -7.96 -12.62 8.87
N SER A 230 -9.21 -12.69 8.39
CA SER A 230 -9.65 -13.59 7.32
C SER A 230 -9.74 -12.87 5.95
N TYR A 231 -9.11 -11.71 5.82
CA TYR A 231 -9.19 -10.89 4.62
C TYR A 231 -8.66 -11.60 3.37
N VAL A 232 -7.55 -12.29 3.51
CA VAL A 232 -6.91 -13.04 2.41
C VAL A 232 -7.85 -14.07 1.81
N GLU A 233 -8.45 -14.91 2.64
CA GLU A 233 -9.37 -15.96 2.20
C GLU A 233 -10.61 -15.37 1.51
N LYS A 234 -11.09 -14.24 2.00
CA LYS A 234 -12.26 -13.55 1.43
C LYS A 234 -11.97 -12.97 0.05
N VAL A 235 -10.80 -12.34 -0.14
CA VAL A 235 -10.39 -11.80 -1.46
C VAL A 235 -10.10 -12.95 -2.42
N LEU A 236 -9.31 -13.95 -2.00
CA LEU A 236 -8.91 -15.06 -2.87
C LEU A 236 -10.06 -16.00 -3.23
N LYS A 237 -11.20 -15.93 -2.55
CA LYS A 237 -12.43 -16.61 -2.98
C LYS A 237 -12.85 -16.20 -4.40
N TYR A 238 -12.56 -14.98 -4.81
CA TYR A 238 -12.93 -14.43 -6.12
C TYR A 238 -11.79 -14.40 -7.11
N TYR A 239 -10.57 -14.78 -6.69
CA TYR A 239 -9.37 -14.73 -7.52
C TYR A 239 -8.83 -16.13 -7.79
N GLN A 240 -8.55 -16.43 -9.06
CA GLN A 240 -7.93 -17.68 -9.48
C GLN A 240 -6.68 -17.40 -10.30
N VAL A 241 -5.63 -18.15 -10.03
CA VAL A 241 -4.42 -18.14 -10.86
C VAL A 241 -4.70 -19.00 -12.08
N GLY A 242 -4.72 -18.38 -13.25
CA GLY A 242 -4.85 -19.10 -14.52
C GLY A 242 -3.62 -19.99 -14.77
N THR A 243 -3.82 -21.21 -15.19
CA THR A 243 -2.76 -22.17 -15.53
C THR A 243 -2.08 -21.85 -16.88
N GLY A 244 -2.28 -20.68 -17.47
CA GLY A 244 -1.64 -20.25 -18.71
C GLY A 244 -2.07 -21.01 -19.96
N VAL A 245 -3.04 -21.92 -19.88
CA VAL A 245 -3.59 -22.62 -21.04
C VAL A 245 -4.81 -21.82 -21.53
N PRO A 246 -4.78 -21.24 -22.73
CA PRO A 246 -5.98 -20.63 -23.31
C PRO A 246 -7.06 -21.71 -23.46
N PRO A 247 -8.36 -21.39 -23.25
CA PRO A 247 -9.43 -22.33 -23.50
C PRO A 247 -9.36 -22.80 -24.95
N THR A 248 -9.18 -24.08 -25.15
CA THR A 248 -9.31 -24.71 -26.48
C THR A 248 -10.73 -24.46 -26.96
N LYS A 249 -10.86 -23.79 -28.13
CA LYS A 249 -12.14 -23.56 -28.82
C LYS A 249 -12.73 -24.89 -29.26
#